data_72902870cbc988171c6e2449c3d50cf7
#
_entry.id   72902870cbc988171c6e2449c3d50cf7
#
_cell.length_a   1.000
_cell.length_b   1.000
_cell.length_c   1.000
_cell.angle_alpha   90.00
_cell.angle_beta   90.00
_cell.angle_gamma   90.00
#
_symmetry.space_group_name_H-M   'P 1'
#
loop_
_entity.id
_entity.type
_entity.pdbx_description
1 polymer ?
#
loop_
_entity_poly.entity_id
_entity_poly.type
_entity_poly.pdbx_seq_one_letter_code
_entity_poly.pdbx_strand_id
1 'polypeptide(L)'
;MTIEENQKKKNFIKKEYFDKKKLKYFVIEEPFPKNTNIWENQAIQREFLLKCTNFVHDEDYIFFSDPDEIPKPELLQNFELKKKYGIFMQKCFNFKFNLYNKYESPWEGSRVCKKKNLKSIDFMRQKIKSKNLKYNFFRFDKEKSIQIFDNAGWHFNNILSPEEISLKLRTFAHSEFADDKYSAPQVIKKKN
;
A
#
# COMPACT_ATOMS: atom_id res chain seq x y z
N MET A 1 -25.47 -17.14 -3.18
CA MET A 1 -24.62 -15.92 -3.30
C MET A 1 -23.57 -16.03 -2.20
N THR A 2 -22.36 -16.34 -2.57
CA THR A 2 -21.27 -16.59 -1.62
C THR A 2 -20.79 -15.27 -1.02
N ILE A 3 -20.19 -15.33 0.18
CA ILE A 3 -19.58 -14.15 0.85
C ILE A 3 -18.60 -13.42 -0.08
N GLU A 4 -17.92 -14.15 -0.98
CA GLU A 4 -17.01 -13.60 -1.99
C GLU A 4 -17.71 -12.73 -3.06
N GLU A 5 -18.91 -13.07 -3.49
CA GLU A 5 -19.65 -12.26 -4.47
C GLU A 5 -20.15 -10.93 -3.90
N ASN A 6 -20.50 -10.90 -2.60
CA ASN A 6 -20.89 -9.68 -1.91
C ASN A 6 -19.68 -8.75 -1.63
N GLN A 7 -18.49 -9.30 -1.38
CA GLN A 7 -17.26 -8.51 -1.23
C GLN A 7 -16.79 -7.93 -2.57
N LYS A 8 -16.86 -8.69 -3.67
CA LYS A 8 -16.54 -8.18 -5.03
C LYS A 8 -17.40 -6.96 -5.40
N LYS A 9 -18.66 -6.89 -5.00
CA LYS A 9 -19.55 -5.75 -5.31
C LYS A 9 -19.30 -4.49 -4.50
N LYS A 10 -18.79 -4.60 -3.26
CA LYS A 10 -18.57 -3.45 -2.36
C LYS A 10 -17.29 -2.64 -2.69
N ASN A 11 -16.30 -3.25 -3.30
CA ASN A 11 -15.00 -2.64 -3.55
C ASN A 11 -14.88 -1.96 -4.92
N PHE A 12 -15.91 -2.01 -5.76
CA PHE A 12 -15.91 -1.27 -7.03
C PHE A 12 -16.36 0.17 -6.78
N ILE A 13 -15.39 1.09 -6.81
CA ILE A 13 -15.69 2.52 -6.89
C ILE A 13 -16.46 2.74 -8.19
N LYS A 14 -17.61 3.41 -8.11
CA LYS A 14 -18.45 3.65 -9.27
C LYS A 14 -17.63 4.36 -10.36
N LYS A 15 -17.65 3.83 -11.58
CA LYS A 15 -16.88 4.34 -12.73
C LYS A 15 -17.16 5.80 -13.07
N GLU A 16 -18.26 6.35 -12.59
CA GLU A 16 -18.68 7.75 -12.81
C GLU A 16 -17.77 8.79 -12.11
N TYR A 17 -17.03 8.40 -11.07
CA TYR A 17 -16.15 9.32 -10.34
C TYR A 17 -14.75 9.49 -10.95
N PHE A 18 -14.44 8.78 -12.04
CA PHE A 18 -13.09 8.79 -12.59
C PHE A 18 -13.11 9.07 -14.10
N ASP A 19 -12.12 9.85 -14.54
CA ASP A 19 -11.80 9.96 -15.96
C ASP A 19 -11.41 8.59 -16.50
N LYS A 20 -12.31 7.98 -17.28
CA LYS A 20 -12.15 6.64 -17.86
C LYS A 20 -10.86 6.48 -18.67
N LYS A 21 -10.28 7.58 -19.17
CA LYS A 21 -9.02 7.57 -19.92
C LYS A 21 -7.80 7.37 -19.02
N LYS A 22 -7.91 7.76 -17.74
CA LYS A 22 -6.80 7.72 -16.77
C LYS A 22 -6.84 6.49 -15.86
N LEU A 23 -7.96 5.77 -15.82
CA LEU A 23 -8.15 4.64 -14.92
C LEU A 23 -8.23 3.32 -15.69
N LYS A 24 -7.39 2.38 -15.34
CA LYS A 24 -7.45 0.99 -15.83
C LYS A 24 -7.68 0.06 -14.65
N TYR A 25 -8.66 -0.81 -14.78
CA TYR A 25 -8.95 -1.87 -13.82
C TYR A 25 -8.33 -3.18 -14.28
N PHE A 26 -7.63 -3.84 -13.37
CA PHE A 26 -7.12 -5.17 -13.57
C PHE A 26 -7.70 -6.06 -12.48
N VAL A 27 -8.39 -7.12 -12.89
CA VAL A 27 -9.04 -8.06 -11.98
C VAL A 27 -8.26 -9.36 -12.00
N ILE A 28 -7.97 -9.90 -10.83
CA ILE A 28 -7.45 -11.26 -10.68
C ILE A 28 -8.66 -12.19 -10.68
N GLU A 29 -8.85 -12.92 -11.76
CA GLU A 29 -9.97 -13.86 -11.92
C GLU A 29 -9.62 -15.26 -11.41
N GLU A 30 -8.32 -15.60 -11.44
CA GLU A 30 -7.82 -16.88 -10.99
C GLU A 30 -7.75 -16.93 -9.45
N PRO A 31 -8.13 -18.05 -8.81
CA PRO A 31 -7.99 -18.23 -7.39
C PRO A 31 -6.52 -18.27 -7.01
N PHE A 32 -6.19 -17.82 -5.79
CA PHE A 32 -4.85 -17.99 -5.27
C PHE A 32 -4.48 -19.47 -5.14
N PRO A 33 -3.19 -19.82 -5.33
CA PRO A 33 -2.74 -21.20 -5.18
C PRO A 33 -3.10 -21.77 -3.80
N LYS A 34 -3.54 -23.03 -3.75
CA LYS A 34 -4.04 -23.64 -2.50
C LYS A 34 -3.00 -23.73 -1.35
N ASN A 35 -1.72 -23.75 -1.70
CA ASN A 35 -0.62 -23.94 -0.74
C ASN A 35 0.06 -22.60 -0.34
N THR A 36 -0.52 -21.46 -0.71
CA THR A 36 0.03 -20.15 -0.36
C THR A 36 -0.56 -19.64 0.95
N ASN A 37 0.29 -19.02 1.75
CA ASN A 37 -0.15 -18.26 2.92
C ASN A 37 -0.66 -16.88 2.50
N ILE A 38 -1.27 -16.17 3.46
CA ILE A 38 -1.91 -14.88 3.20
C ILE A 38 -0.92 -13.78 2.75
N TRP A 39 0.34 -13.85 3.18
CA TRP A 39 1.38 -12.91 2.77
C TRP A 39 1.85 -13.17 1.34
N GLU A 40 1.93 -14.44 0.95
CA GLU A 40 2.19 -14.84 -0.43
C GLU A 40 1.06 -14.40 -1.35
N ASN A 41 -0.20 -14.53 -0.92
CA ASN A 41 -1.36 -14.02 -1.67
C ASN A 41 -1.29 -12.51 -1.87
N GLN A 42 -0.87 -11.77 -0.84
CA GLN A 42 -0.67 -10.33 -0.96
C GLN A 42 0.47 -9.98 -1.93
N ALA A 43 1.57 -10.74 -1.91
CA ALA A 43 2.65 -10.59 -2.88
C ALA A 43 2.18 -10.88 -4.31
N ILE A 44 1.45 -11.96 -4.53
CA ILE A 44 0.85 -12.30 -5.83
C ILE A 44 -0.07 -11.16 -6.32
N GLN A 45 -0.91 -10.61 -5.45
CA GLN A 45 -1.78 -9.50 -5.77
C GLN A 45 -0.99 -8.26 -6.20
N ARG A 46 0.10 -7.93 -5.50
CA ARG A 46 0.99 -6.81 -5.87
C ARG A 46 1.70 -7.06 -7.18
N GLU A 47 2.23 -8.27 -7.38
CA GLU A 47 2.93 -8.62 -8.63
C GLU A 47 2.00 -8.62 -9.85
N PHE A 48 0.72 -8.89 -9.67
CA PHE A 48 -0.27 -8.77 -10.74
C PHE A 48 -0.32 -7.35 -11.33
N LEU A 49 -0.02 -6.33 -10.53
CA LEU A 49 0.06 -4.94 -10.98
C LEU A 49 1.19 -4.67 -11.98
N LEU A 50 2.17 -5.57 -12.12
CA LEU A 50 3.20 -5.45 -13.17
C LEU A 50 2.57 -5.44 -14.56
N LYS A 51 1.45 -6.13 -14.77
CA LYS A 51 0.70 -6.11 -16.03
C LYS A 51 0.28 -4.68 -16.42
N CYS A 52 0.08 -3.80 -15.41
CA CYS A 52 -0.25 -2.40 -15.62
C CYS A 52 0.93 -1.57 -16.17
N THR A 53 2.14 -2.11 -16.17
CA THR A 53 3.34 -1.39 -16.58
C THR A 53 3.84 -1.75 -17.98
N ASN A 54 3.16 -2.63 -18.70
CA ASN A 54 3.59 -3.12 -20.03
C ASN A 54 3.54 -2.04 -21.13
N PHE A 55 2.79 -0.96 -20.91
CA PHE A 55 2.62 0.14 -21.86
C PHE A 55 3.30 1.43 -21.39
N VAL A 56 4.18 1.32 -20.40
CA VAL A 56 4.90 2.45 -19.79
C VAL A 56 6.34 2.44 -20.32
N HIS A 57 6.89 3.61 -20.63
CA HIS A 57 8.27 3.77 -21.11
C HIS A 57 9.28 3.62 -19.96
N ASP A 58 10.50 3.22 -20.29
CA ASP A 58 11.57 2.97 -19.31
C ASP A 58 11.92 4.18 -18.43
N GLU A 59 11.74 5.38 -18.95
CA GLU A 59 12.01 6.62 -18.22
C GLU A 59 10.82 7.13 -17.41
N ASP A 60 9.62 6.56 -17.59
CA ASP A 60 8.44 6.95 -16.84
C ASP A 60 8.54 6.50 -15.38
N TYR A 61 7.92 7.28 -14.49
CA TYR A 61 7.85 6.97 -13.08
C TYR A 61 6.70 6.01 -12.78
N ILE A 62 7.02 4.95 -12.05
CA ILE A 62 6.04 4.03 -11.47
C ILE A 62 5.89 4.37 -9.99
N PHE A 63 4.72 4.85 -9.61
CA PHE A 63 4.33 5.04 -8.21
C PHE A 63 3.47 3.85 -7.76
N PHE A 64 3.83 3.29 -6.63
CA PHE A 64 3.02 2.30 -5.93
C PHE A 64 2.58 2.87 -4.59
N SER A 65 1.28 2.80 -4.32
CA SER A 65 0.66 3.15 -3.04
C SER A 65 -0.34 2.07 -2.67
N ASP A 66 -0.37 1.68 -1.41
CA ASP A 66 -1.52 0.95 -0.88
C ASP A 66 -2.75 1.90 -0.88
N PRO A 67 -4.01 1.39 -0.92
CA PRO A 67 -5.19 2.24 -1.13
C PRO A 67 -5.42 3.33 -0.08
N ASP A 68 -4.81 3.18 1.10
CA ASP A 68 -4.89 4.11 2.22
C ASP A 68 -3.67 5.04 2.34
N GLU A 69 -2.77 4.99 1.37
CA GLU A 69 -1.58 5.83 1.26
C GLU A 69 -1.78 6.92 0.20
N ILE A 70 -1.77 8.18 0.61
CA ILE A 70 -2.00 9.33 -0.26
C ILE A 70 -0.74 10.18 -0.32
N PRO A 71 0.02 10.14 -1.41
CA PRO A 71 1.15 11.04 -1.63
C PRO A 71 0.70 12.50 -1.66
N LYS A 72 1.55 13.40 -1.19
CA LYS A 72 1.29 14.84 -1.20
C LYS A 72 1.32 15.37 -2.63
N PRO A 73 0.23 15.98 -3.15
CA PRO A 73 0.12 16.39 -4.55
C PRO A 73 1.23 17.38 -4.97
N GLU A 74 1.63 18.27 -4.06
CA GLU A 74 2.66 19.29 -4.35
C GLU A 74 4.02 18.68 -4.66
N LEU A 75 4.32 17.49 -4.09
CA LEU A 75 5.56 16.77 -4.39
C LEU A 75 5.53 16.05 -5.75
N LEU A 76 4.34 15.87 -6.33
CA LEU A 76 4.18 15.24 -7.65
C LEU A 76 4.28 16.25 -8.79
N GLN A 77 4.12 17.54 -8.48
CA GLN A 77 4.34 18.62 -9.45
C GLN A 77 5.84 18.77 -9.69
N ASN A 78 6.27 18.70 -10.95
CA ASN A 78 7.69 18.75 -11.33
C ASN A 78 8.56 17.72 -10.60
N PHE A 79 8.01 16.50 -10.43
CA PHE A 79 8.66 15.44 -9.68
C PHE A 79 10.00 15.02 -10.29
N GLU A 80 11.04 14.97 -9.48
CA GLU A 80 12.37 14.49 -9.86
C GLU A 80 12.87 13.44 -8.86
N LEU A 81 13.28 12.29 -9.38
CA LEU A 81 13.91 11.22 -8.61
C LEU A 81 15.41 11.17 -8.92
N LYS A 82 16.24 11.57 -7.95
CA LYS A 82 17.71 11.62 -8.06
C LYS A 82 18.39 10.28 -7.78
N LYS A 83 17.66 9.30 -7.27
CA LYS A 83 18.13 7.96 -6.94
C LYS A 83 17.31 6.91 -7.68
N LYS A 84 17.66 5.63 -7.56
CA LYS A 84 16.89 4.54 -8.21
C LYS A 84 15.48 4.42 -7.66
N TYR A 85 15.32 4.61 -6.35
CA TYR A 85 14.05 4.44 -5.64
C TYR A 85 13.76 5.65 -4.76
N GLY A 86 12.47 5.95 -4.57
CA GLY A 86 11.99 6.93 -3.61
C GLY A 86 11.05 6.31 -2.59
N ILE A 87 11.11 6.80 -1.36
CA ILE A 87 10.21 6.46 -0.26
C ILE A 87 9.51 7.73 0.20
N PHE A 88 8.19 7.70 0.25
CA PHE A 88 7.37 8.79 0.79
C PHE A 88 7.09 8.51 2.27
N MET A 89 7.69 9.32 3.14
CA MET A 89 7.44 9.28 4.57
C MET A 89 6.16 10.05 4.87
N GLN A 90 5.13 9.33 5.33
CA GLN A 90 3.76 9.83 5.46
C GLN A 90 3.36 9.93 6.93
N LYS A 91 2.47 10.89 7.24
CA LYS A 91 1.82 10.96 8.55
C LYS A 91 0.76 9.88 8.67
N CYS A 92 0.79 9.10 9.74
CA CYS A 92 -0.19 8.05 9.99
C CYS A 92 -1.36 8.59 10.81
N PHE A 93 -2.58 8.29 10.37
CA PHE A 93 -3.82 8.59 11.07
C PHE A 93 -4.64 7.32 11.21
N ASN A 94 -5.16 7.06 12.41
CA ASN A 94 -5.95 5.87 12.68
C ASN A 94 -7.37 6.25 13.09
N PHE A 95 -8.36 5.50 12.61
CA PHE A 95 -9.77 5.59 12.95
C PHE A 95 -10.47 6.87 12.45
N LYS A 96 -9.86 8.03 12.56
CA LYS A 96 -10.38 9.34 12.12
C LYS A 96 -9.33 10.12 11.37
N PHE A 97 -9.75 10.99 10.44
CA PHE A 97 -8.85 11.81 9.63
C PHE A 97 -7.99 12.79 10.44
N ASN A 98 -8.41 13.13 11.65
CA ASN A 98 -7.70 14.03 12.56
C ASN A 98 -7.02 13.32 13.74
N LEU A 99 -7.12 12.00 13.85
CA LEU A 99 -6.48 11.24 14.94
C LEU A 99 -5.08 10.78 14.51
N TYR A 100 -4.10 11.65 14.75
CA TYR A 100 -2.71 11.40 14.41
C TYR A 100 -2.09 10.31 15.29
N ASN A 101 -1.50 9.30 14.64
CA ASN A 101 -0.78 8.22 15.32
C ASN A 101 0.74 8.50 15.32
N LYS A 102 1.23 9.05 16.43
CA LYS A 102 2.65 9.37 16.61
C LYS A 102 3.57 8.14 16.66
N TYR A 103 3.04 6.97 17.02
CA TYR A 103 3.83 5.74 17.19
C TYR A 103 4.11 5.05 15.85
N GLU A 104 3.24 5.22 14.87
CA GLU A 104 3.42 4.69 13.52
C GLU A 104 3.94 5.74 12.53
N SER A 105 4.00 7.00 12.97
CA SER A 105 4.56 8.09 12.15
C SER A 105 6.06 8.28 12.40
N PRO A 106 6.84 8.53 11.35
CA PRO A 106 6.45 8.55 9.96
C PRO A 106 6.31 7.14 9.36
N TRP A 107 5.21 6.89 8.65
CA TRP A 107 4.96 5.66 7.92
C TRP A 107 5.76 5.63 6.63
N GLU A 108 6.45 4.52 6.36
CA GLU A 108 7.08 4.30 5.07
C GLU A 108 6.02 3.91 4.02
N GLY A 109 5.32 4.91 3.49
CA GLY A 109 4.19 4.75 2.58
C GLY A 109 4.58 4.47 1.14
N SER A 110 4.04 5.26 0.24
CA SER A 110 4.21 5.09 -1.21
C SER A 110 5.67 4.96 -1.64
N ARG A 111 5.88 4.22 -2.72
CA ARG A 111 7.20 3.99 -3.33
C ARG A 111 7.19 4.47 -4.77
N VAL A 112 8.36 4.87 -5.26
CA VAL A 112 8.54 5.27 -6.65
C VAL A 112 9.87 4.79 -7.20
N CYS A 113 9.88 4.44 -8.48
CA CYS A 113 11.09 4.26 -9.27
C CYS A 113 10.80 4.58 -10.74
N LYS A 114 11.85 4.73 -11.58
CA LYS A 114 11.65 4.67 -13.03
C LYS A 114 11.36 3.23 -13.45
N LYS A 115 10.57 3.06 -14.52
CA LYS A 115 10.21 1.74 -15.06
C LYS A 115 11.42 0.84 -15.25
N LYS A 116 12.52 1.34 -15.80
CA LYS A 116 13.78 0.60 -15.99
C LYS A 116 14.42 0.06 -14.72
N ASN A 117 14.08 0.63 -13.56
CA ASN A 117 14.57 0.20 -12.24
C ASN A 117 13.57 -0.71 -11.50
N LEU A 118 12.38 -0.91 -12.06
CA LEU A 118 11.34 -1.72 -11.45
C LEU A 118 11.68 -3.20 -11.58
N LYS A 119 12.09 -3.83 -10.48
CA LYS A 119 12.31 -5.29 -10.44
C LYS A 119 10.98 -6.03 -10.27
N SER A 120 10.23 -5.65 -9.22
CA SER A 120 8.87 -6.08 -8.99
C SER A 120 8.19 -5.11 -8.00
N ILE A 121 6.87 -5.14 -7.93
CA ILE A 121 6.11 -4.28 -7.01
C ILE A 121 6.36 -4.72 -5.57
N ASP A 122 6.32 -6.02 -5.30
CA ASP A 122 6.59 -6.53 -3.95
C ASP A 122 8.03 -6.26 -3.51
N PHE A 123 9.02 -6.42 -4.42
CA PHE A 123 10.40 -6.00 -4.14
C PHE A 123 10.46 -4.54 -3.72
N MET A 124 9.84 -3.65 -4.48
CA MET A 124 9.82 -2.22 -4.19
C MET A 124 9.16 -1.93 -2.83
N ARG A 125 8.10 -2.65 -2.48
CA ARG A 125 7.39 -2.49 -1.20
C ARG A 125 8.15 -3.10 -0.02
N GLN A 126 8.72 -4.30 -0.17
CA GLN A 126 9.28 -5.09 0.94
C GLN A 126 10.78 -4.90 1.13
N LYS A 127 11.55 -4.66 0.07
CA LYS A 127 13.00 -4.59 0.13
C LYS A 127 13.54 -3.16 0.11
N ILE A 128 12.82 -2.21 -0.46
CA ILE A 128 13.21 -0.79 -0.45
C ILE A 128 12.70 -0.17 0.86
N LYS A 129 13.59 -0.07 1.83
CA LYS A 129 13.30 0.43 3.18
C LYS A 129 14.30 1.51 3.57
N SER A 130 13.85 2.54 4.32
CA SER A 130 14.72 3.62 4.80
C SER A 130 15.89 3.10 5.64
N LYS A 131 15.66 2.05 6.42
CA LYS A 131 16.71 1.38 7.21
C LYS A 131 17.87 0.84 6.37
N ASN A 132 17.67 0.61 5.06
CA ASN A 132 18.75 0.14 4.19
C ASN A 132 19.91 1.14 4.13
N LEU A 133 19.62 2.43 4.28
CA LEU A 133 20.63 3.50 4.30
C LEU A 133 21.55 3.45 5.52
N LYS A 134 21.11 2.77 6.60
CA LYS A 134 21.88 2.62 7.86
C LYS A 134 22.81 1.40 7.86
N TYR A 135 22.68 0.47 6.90
CA TYR A 135 23.56 -0.70 6.84
C TYR A 135 24.95 -0.33 6.33
N ASN A 136 25.96 -1.09 6.79
CA ASN A 136 27.34 -0.96 6.34
C ASN A 136 27.43 -1.05 4.80
N PHE A 137 28.39 -0.34 4.23
CA PHE A 137 28.63 -0.28 2.77
C PHE A 137 28.79 -1.66 2.14
N PHE A 138 29.41 -2.61 2.83
CA PHE A 138 29.61 -3.98 2.36
C PHE A 138 28.33 -4.84 2.27
N ARG A 139 27.18 -4.37 2.75
CA ARG A 139 25.90 -5.05 2.60
C ARG A 139 25.32 -4.77 1.20
N PHE A 140 25.88 -5.45 0.18
CA PHE A 140 25.44 -5.35 -1.21
C PHE A 140 24.04 -5.92 -1.46
N ASP A 141 23.54 -6.75 -0.54
CA ASP A 141 22.17 -7.27 -0.56
C ASP A 141 21.11 -6.22 -0.24
N LYS A 142 21.52 -5.03 0.23
CA LYS A 142 20.64 -3.93 0.58
C LYS A 142 20.74 -2.80 -0.44
N GLU A 143 19.65 -2.53 -1.15
CA GLU A 143 19.59 -1.36 -2.04
C GLU A 143 19.76 -0.07 -1.22
N LYS A 144 20.67 0.79 -1.63
CA LYS A 144 21.00 2.05 -0.96
C LYS A 144 20.75 3.28 -1.83
N SER A 145 20.52 3.09 -3.11
CA SER A 145 20.16 4.20 -4.00
C SER A 145 18.71 4.60 -3.77
N ILE A 146 18.43 5.12 -2.57
CA ILE A 146 17.09 5.47 -2.08
C ILE A 146 17.07 6.96 -1.73
N GLN A 147 16.09 7.67 -2.25
CA GLN A 147 15.73 9.04 -1.87
C GLN A 147 14.57 9.01 -0.89
N ILE A 148 14.71 9.75 0.21
CA ILE A 148 13.64 9.91 1.19
C ILE A 148 12.93 11.23 0.91
N PHE A 149 11.62 11.20 0.84
CA PHE A 149 10.75 12.37 0.77
C PHE A 149 10.03 12.50 2.12
N ASP A 150 10.46 13.45 2.95
CA ASP A 150 9.87 13.69 4.25
C ASP A 150 8.56 14.45 4.15
N ASN A 151 7.66 14.23 5.13
CA ASN A 151 6.33 14.85 5.18
C ASN A 151 5.59 14.73 3.83
N ALA A 152 5.66 13.54 3.24
CA ALA A 152 5.33 13.31 1.84
C ALA A 152 3.91 12.80 1.61
N GLY A 153 3.02 12.98 2.57
CA GLY A 153 1.62 12.61 2.45
C GLY A 153 1.03 12.02 3.72
N TRP A 154 -0.02 11.24 3.53
CA TRP A 154 -0.85 10.70 4.60
C TRP A 154 -1.11 9.21 4.41
N HIS A 155 -1.09 8.47 5.52
CA HIS A 155 -1.56 7.10 5.61
C HIS A 155 -2.78 7.06 6.53
N PHE A 156 -3.93 6.68 5.99
CA PHE A 156 -5.21 6.67 6.69
C PHE A 156 -5.64 5.24 7.03
N ASN A 157 -5.15 4.72 8.15
CA ASN A 157 -5.45 3.36 8.55
C ASN A 157 -6.79 3.28 9.31
N ASN A 158 -7.61 2.29 8.95
CA ASN A 158 -8.88 1.99 9.64
C ASN A 158 -9.87 3.17 9.73
N ILE A 159 -9.97 4.00 8.70
CA ILE A 159 -10.99 5.06 8.58
C ILE A 159 -12.30 4.41 8.12
N LEU A 160 -12.91 3.63 8.99
CA LEU A 160 -14.08 2.79 8.74
C LEU A 160 -14.96 2.78 9.99
N SER A 161 -16.20 2.27 9.88
CA SER A 161 -17.04 2.00 11.06
C SER A 161 -16.42 0.90 11.94
N PRO A 162 -16.74 0.83 13.24
CA PRO A 162 -16.24 -0.22 14.11
C PRO A 162 -16.56 -1.64 13.61
N GLU A 163 -17.70 -1.82 12.96
CA GLU A 163 -18.15 -3.08 12.37
C GLU A 163 -17.30 -3.46 11.15
N GLU A 164 -17.01 -2.51 10.28
CA GLU A 164 -16.14 -2.71 9.11
C GLU A 164 -14.69 -2.96 9.51
N ILE A 165 -14.19 -2.27 10.53
CA ILE A 165 -12.86 -2.52 11.10
C ILE A 165 -12.81 -3.93 11.69
N SER A 166 -13.83 -4.35 12.45
CA SER A 166 -13.95 -5.71 12.97
C SER A 166 -13.86 -6.75 11.86
N LEU A 167 -14.63 -6.56 10.79
CA LEU A 167 -14.60 -7.46 9.64
C LEU A 167 -13.20 -7.46 8.97
N LYS A 168 -12.62 -6.30 8.78
CA LYS A 168 -11.25 -6.16 8.24
C LYS A 168 -10.24 -6.94 9.07
N LEU A 169 -10.22 -6.76 10.40
CA LEU A 169 -9.28 -7.42 11.30
C LEU A 169 -9.41 -8.95 11.30
N ARG A 170 -10.63 -9.47 11.12
CA ARG A 170 -10.90 -10.92 11.06
C ARG A 170 -10.59 -11.55 9.70
N THR A 171 -10.51 -10.75 8.63
CA THR A 171 -10.32 -11.23 7.27
C THR A 171 -8.98 -10.82 6.66
N PHE A 172 -8.22 -9.96 7.34
CA PHE A 172 -6.96 -9.42 6.87
C PHE A 172 -5.76 -10.31 7.20
N ALA A 173 -4.63 -10.04 6.56
CA ALA A 173 -3.39 -10.81 6.68
C ALA A 173 -2.81 -10.91 8.11
N HIS A 174 -3.10 -9.92 8.95
CA HIS A 174 -2.68 -9.86 10.35
C HIS A 174 -3.66 -10.61 11.26
N SER A 175 -3.66 -11.94 11.16
CA SER A 175 -4.57 -12.82 11.92
C SER A 175 -4.39 -12.72 13.46
N GLU A 176 -3.25 -12.19 13.92
CA GLU A 176 -3.00 -11.90 15.34
C GLU A 176 -3.97 -10.88 15.94
N PHE A 177 -4.60 -10.05 15.08
CA PHE A 177 -5.63 -9.08 15.49
C PHE A 177 -7.06 -9.58 15.30
N ALA A 178 -7.25 -10.82 14.84
CA ALA A 178 -8.59 -11.40 14.64
C ALA A 178 -9.31 -11.76 15.94
N ASP A 179 -8.57 -11.94 17.04
CA ASP A 179 -9.12 -12.24 18.38
C ASP A 179 -10.07 -11.11 18.83
N ASP A 180 -11.17 -11.48 19.52
CA ASP A 180 -12.20 -10.56 19.99
C ASP A 180 -11.67 -9.44 20.89
N LYS A 181 -10.58 -9.68 21.60
CA LYS A 181 -9.92 -8.64 22.43
C LYS A 181 -9.41 -7.45 21.60
N TYR A 182 -9.22 -7.63 20.27
CA TYR A 182 -8.79 -6.57 19.36
C TYR A 182 -9.88 -6.20 18.35
N SER A 183 -10.62 -7.21 17.87
CA SER A 183 -11.53 -7.09 16.74
C SER A 183 -12.99 -6.88 17.11
N ALA A 184 -13.39 -7.07 18.38
CA ALA A 184 -14.78 -6.83 18.77
C ALA A 184 -15.18 -5.36 18.54
N PRO A 185 -16.35 -5.07 17.90
CA PRO A 185 -16.76 -3.69 17.60
C PRO A 185 -16.80 -2.78 18.83
N GLN A 186 -17.16 -3.31 19.99
CA GLN A 186 -17.19 -2.56 21.26
C GLN A 186 -15.80 -2.13 21.72
N VAL A 187 -14.78 -2.97 21.46
CA VAL A 187 -13.36 -2.64 21.76
C VAL A 187 -12.84 -1.56 20.81
N ILE A 188 -13.18 -1.68 19.55
CA ILE A 188 -12.81 -0.71 18.52
C ILE A 188 -13.47 0.65 18.82
N LYS A 189 -14.76 0.65 19.16
CA LYS A 189 -15.52 1.85 19.50
C LYS A 189 -14.92 2.64 20.68
N LYS A 190 -14.27 1.96 21.62
CA LYS A 190 -13.59 2.63 22.75
C LYS A 190 -12.28 3.32 22.35
N LYS A 191 -11.70 2.97 21.19
CA LYS A 191 -10.46 3.56 20.67
C LYS A 191 -10.72 4.75 19.74
N ASN A 192 -11.97 4.94 19.31
CA ASN A 192 -12.46 6.01 18.45
C ASN A 192 -13.00 7.19 19.27
#